data_0768d4f862ec26744cdcc3ec2a6279db
#
_entry.id   0768d4f862ec26744cdcc3ec2a6279db
#
_cell.length_a   1.000
_cell.length_b   1.000
_cell.length_c   1.000
_cell.angle_alpha   90.00
_cell.angle_beta   90.00
_cell.angle_gamma   90.00
#
_symmetry.space_group_name_H-M   'P 1'
#
loop_
_entity.id
_entity.type
_entity.pdbx_description
1 polymer ?
#
loop_
_entity_poly.entity_id
_entity_poly.type
_entity_poly.pdbx_seq_one_letter_code
_entity_poly.pdbx_strand_id
1 'polypeptide(L)'
;MTDAGAPVTVAYFYRVRWGAQEEFLELFERNHWPLLREQLAAGRFLDVQAYVPRFHGDGRADWTVMVTITYRDWAAMEAHSEAAIAARLFPDQARYQVEERHRFELLEAHWDVPLEPRALPR
;
A
#
# COMPACT_ATOMS: atom_id res chain seq x y z
N MET A 1 23.27 3.29 -10.72
CA MET A 1 22.41 2.35 -11.44
C MET A 1 21.88 1.32 -10.45
N THR A 2 20.57 1.08 -10.46
CA THR A 2 19.97 0.12 -9.54
C THR A 2 20.17 -1.31 -10.06
N ASP A 3 20.64 -2.19 -9.20
CA ASP A 3 20.76 -3.62 -9.50
C ASP A 3 19.34 -4.21 -9.61
N ALA A 4 19.05 -4.90 -10.72
CA ALA A 4 17.75 -5.52 -10.98
C ALA A 4 17.39 -6.58 -9.91
N GLY A 5 18.39 -7.21 -9.28
CA GLY A 5 18.20 -8.16 -8.20
C GLY A 5 18.10 -7.53 -6.81
N ALA A 6 18.28 -6.21 -6.70
CA ALA A 6 18.19 -5.53 -5.42
C ALA A 6 16.73 -5.31 -5.00
N PRO A 7 16.44 -5.25 -3.70
CA PRO A 7 15.12 -4.89 -3.22
C PRO A 7 14.68 -3.50 -3.72
N VAL A 8 13.38 -3.37 -3.93
CA VAL A 8 12.77 -2.10 -4.37
C VAL A 8 11.73 -1.69 -3.33
N THR A 9 11.86 -0.49 -2.78
CA THR A 9 10.87 0.07 -1.88
C THR A 9 9.98 1.06 -2.63
N VAL A 10 8.68 0.90 -2.50
CA VAL A 10 7.70 1.83 -3.07
C VAL A 10 6.92 2.47 -1.92
N ALA A 11 6.77 3.78 -1.96
CA ALA A 11 5.92 4.50 -1.02
C ALA A 11 4.58 4.79 -1.70
N TYR A 12 3.51 4.30 -1.08
CA TYR A 12 2.13 4.47 -1.54
C TYR A 12 1.47 5.51 -0.67
N PHE A 13 1.08 6.64 -1.27
CA PHE A 13 0.48 7.74 -0.54
C PHE A 13 -1.02 7.77 -0.81
N TYR A 14 -1.79 7.96 0.26
CA TYR A 14 -3.25 8.08 0.20
C TYR A 14 -3.66 9.39 0.85
N ARG A 15 -4.42 10.19 0.13
CA ARG A 15 -5.05 11.37 0.68
C ARG A 15 -6.54 11.10 0.81
N VAL A 16 -6.99 10.95 2.04
CA VAL A 16 -8.35 10.58 2.38
C VAL A 16 -9.14 11.83 2.73
N ARG A 17 -10.42 11.86 2.40
CA ARG A 17 -11.30 12.97 2.76
C ARG A 17 -11.29 13.21 4.26
N TRP A 18 -11.44 14.48 4.65
CA TRP A 18 -11.52 14.83 6.06
C TRP A 18 -12.59 14.02 6.78
N GLY A 19 -12.22 13.47 7.93
CA GLY A 19 -13.13 12.67 8.75
C GLY A 19 -13.25 11.21 8.34
N ALA A 20 -12.68 10.79 7.21
CA ALA A 20 -12.79 9.42 6.70
C ALA A 20 -11.55 8.56 6.94
N GLN A 21 -10.53 9.06 7.64
CA GLN A 21 -9.29 8.32 7.87
C GLN A 21 -9.52 6.97 8.56
N GLU A 22 -10.28 6.96 9.64
CA GLU A 22 -10.52 5.73 10.40
C GLU A 22 -11.31 4.71 9.59
N GLU A 23 -12.31 5.15 8.84
CA GLU A 23 -13.08 4.27 7.96
C GLU A 23 -12.19 3.68 6.86
N PHE A 24 -11.32 4.50 6.27
CA PHE A 24 -10.36 4.04 5.27
C PHE A 24 -9.43 2.98 5.85
N LEU A 25 -8.88 3.22 7.04
CA LEU A 25 -7.96 2.27 7.69
C LEU A 25 -8.66 0.97 8.06
N GLU A 26 -9.90 1.02 8.52
CA GLU A 26 -10.67 -0.20 8.81
C GLU A 26 -10.87 -1.05 7.56
N LEU A 27 -11.23 -0.42 6.44
CA LEU A 27 -11.41 -1.11 5.17
C LEU A 27 -10.08 -1.64 4.62
N PHE A 28 -9.02 -0.86 4.76
CA PHE A 28 -7.67 -1.27 4.37
C PHE A 28 -7.24 -2.51 5.16
N GLU A 29 -7.38 -2.49 6.47
CA GLU A 29 -6.99 -3.60 7.34
C GLU A 29 -7.83 -4.85 7.10
N ARG A 30 -9.10 -4.68 6.77
CA ARG A 30 -10.01 -5.82 6.52
C ARG A 30 -9.78 -6.45 5.16
N ASN A 31 -9.62 -5.65 4.12
CA ASN A 31 -9.70 -6.12 2.74
C ASN A 31 -8.37 -6.06 1.96
N HIS A 32 -7.44 -5.21 2.37
CA HIS A 32 -6.17 -5.04 1.64
C HIS A 32 -4.98 -5.60 2.40
N TRP A 33 -4.89 -5.35 3.69
CA TRP A 33 -3.80 -5.88 4.51
C TRP A 33 -3.66 -7.40 4.41
N PRO A 34 -4.73 -8.21 4.41
CA PRO A 34 -4.57 -9.65 4.27
C PRO A 34 -3.86 -10.06 2.97
N LEU A 35 -4.09 -9.34 1.88
CA LEU A 35 -3.38 -9.58 0.61
C LEU A 35 -1.89 -9.27 0.73
N LEU A 36 -1.56 -8.17 1.39
CA LEU A 36 -0.17 -7.76 1.59
C LEU A 36 0.55 -8.73 2.53
N ARG A 37 -0.12 -9.12 3.61
CA ARG A 37 0.44 -10.07 4.59
C ARG A 37 0.75 -11.42 3.96
N GLU A 38 -0.12 -11.90 3.07
CA GLU A 38 0.10 -13.15 2.34
C GLU A 38 1.37 -13.08 1.49
N GLN A 39 1.57 -11.98 0.80
CA GLN A 39 2.75 -11.77 -0.05
C GLN A 39 4.02 -11.55 0.77
N LEU A 40 3.89 -10.97 1.95
CA LEU A 40 4.99 -10.87 2.91
C LEU A 40 5.40 -12.25 3.39
N ALA A 41 4.44 -13.11 3.75
CA ALA A 41 4.71 -14.48 4.17
C ALA A 41 5.33 -15.32 3.06
N ALA A 42 4.94 -15.08 1.81
CA ALA A 42 5.47 -15.79 0.65
C ALA A 42 6.85 -15.31 0.19
N GLY A 43 7.38 -14.25 0.80
CA GLY A 43 8.71 -13.72 0.46
C GLY A 43 8.76 -12.84 -0.78
N ARG A 44 7.61 -12.53 -1.38
CA ARG A 44 7.54 -11.57 -2.48
C ARG A 44 7.82 -10.15 -1.99
N PHE A 45 7.33 -9.83 -0.80
CA PHE A 45 7.66 -8.61 -0.08
C PHE A 45 8.63 -8.94 1.04
N LEU A 46 9.58 -8.05 1.30
CA LEU A 46 10.50 -8.16 2.43
C LEU A 46 10.02 -7.37 3.63
N ASP A 47 9.23 -6.33 3.41
CA ASP A 47 8.73 -5.46 4.46
C ASP A 47 7.49 -4.72 4.01
N VAL A 48 6.57 -4.48 4.94
CA VAL A 48 5.39 -3.64 4.74
C VAL A 48 5.22 -2.78 6.00
N GLN A 49 5.18 -1.47 5.83
CA GLN A 49 4.97 -0.52 6.92
C GLN A 49 3.86 0.44 6.56
N ALA A 50 3.10 0.86 7.57
CA ALA A 50 2.08 1.87 7.40
C ALA A 50 2.35 3.03 8.35
N TYR A 51 2.12 4.24 7.88
CA TYR A 51 2.38 5.47 8.62
C TYR A 51 1.16 6.38 8.53
N VAL A 52 0.88 7.07 9.62
CA VAL A 52 -0.10 8.16 9.63
C VAL A 52 0.61 9.41 10.13
N PRO A 53 0.26 10.60 9.64
CA PRO A 53 0.86 11.83 10.15
C PRO A 53 0.47 12.04 11.61
N ARG A 54 1.43 12.49 12.41
CA ARG A 54 1.14 12.86 13.80
C ARG A 54 0.30 14.14 13.84
N PHE A 55 0.58 15.08 12.92
CA PHE A 55 -0.15 16.32 12.74
C PHE A 55 -0.44 16.51 11.27
N HIS A 56 -1.58 17.10 10.94
CA HIS A 56 -1.84 17.50 9.56
C HIS A 56 -1.00 18.74 9.24
N GLY A 57 -0.64 18.89 7.97
CA GLY A 57 0.10 20.06 7.50
C GLY A 57 -0.85 21.21 7.14
N ASP A 58 -0.52 21.92 6.07
CA ASP A 58 -1.29 23.10 5.63
C ASP A 58 -2.41 22.77 4.65
N GLY A 59 -2.65 21.50 4.39
CA GLY A 59 -3.73 21.03 3.51
C GLY A 59 -3.42 21.06 2.02
N ARG A 60 -2.20 21.48 1.62
CA ARG A 60 -1.87 21.58 0.18
C ARG A 60 -1.25 20.31 -0.38
N ALA A 61 -0.34 19.70 0.36
CA ALA A 61 0.39 18.53 -0.09
C ALA A 61 0.36 17.40 0.96
N ASP A 62 -0.64 17.42 1.82
CA ASP A 62 -0.76 16.46 2.90
C ASP A 62 -1.16 15.09 2.36
N TRP A 63 -0.63 14.07 2.98
CA TRP A 63 -1.16 12.71 2.85
C TRP A 63 -1.74 12.28 4.20
N THR A 64 -2.68 11.33 4.16
CA THR A 64 -3.40 10.87 5.35
C THR A 64 -2.87 9.52 5.82
N VAL A 65 -2.48 8.67 4.89
CA VAL A 65 -1.90 7.36 5.15
C VAL A 65 -0.78 7.15 4.14
N MET A 66 0.35 6.62 4.60
CA MET A 66 1.43 6.19 3.71
C MET A 66 1.75 4.74 4.02
N VAL A 67 1.84 3.92 3.00
CA VAL A 67 2.27 2.53 3.11
C VAL A 67 3.56 2.37 2.33
N THR A 68 4.59 1.77 2.93
CA THR A 68 5.79 1.39 2.20
C THR A 68 5.81 -0.12 2.04
N ILE A 69 6.09 -0.57 0.82
CA ILE A 69 6.28 -1.98 0.52
C ILE A 69 7.67 -2.14 -0.06
N THR A 70 8.47 -3.02 0.55
CA THR A 70 9.77 -3.39 0.01
C THR A 70 9.59 -4.73 -0.69
N TYR A 71 9.66 -4.70 -2.01
CA TYR A 71 9.60 -5.89 -2.85
C TYR A 71 10.97 -6.55 -2.88
N ARG A 72 10.98 -7.88 -3.03
CA ARG A 72 12.22 -8.66 -3.10
C ARG A 72 13.14 -8.18 -4.25
N ASP A 73 12.54 -7.86 -5.40
CA ASP A 73 13.23 -7.34 -6.56
C ASP A 73 12.22 -6.69 -7.53
N TRP A 74 12.69 -6.16 -8.64
CA TRP A 74 11.82 -5.55 -9.65
C TRP A 74 10.83 -6.54 -10.25
N ALA A 75 11.25 -7.77 -10.49
CA ALA A 75 10.36 -8.81 -11.03
C ALA A 75 9.20 -9.08 -10.07
N ALA A 76 9.47 -9.13 -8.77
CA ALA A 76 8.42 -9.30 -7.77
C ALA A 76 7.45 -8.12 -7.74
N MET A 77 7.96 -6.89 -7.96
CA MET A 77 7.11 -5.71 -8.01
C MET A 77 6.17 -5.74 -9.23
N GLU A 78 6.66 -6.20 -10.37
CA GLU A 78 5.88 -6.27 -11.61
C GLU A 78 4.89 -7.42 -11.63
N ALA A 79 5.15 -8.47 -10.87
CA ALA A 79 4.29 -9.65 -10.83
C ALA A 79 3.05 -9.39 -9.98
N HIS A 80 1.90 -9.25 -10.60
CA HIS A 80 0.64 -9.01 -9.90
C HIS A 80 -0.20 -10.27 -9.82
N SER A 81 -0.55 -10.68 -8.59
CA SER A 81 -1.43 -11.80 -8.33
C SER A 81 -2.48 -11.49 -7.27
N GLU A 82 -2.73 -10.20 -7.03
CA GLU A 82 -3.66 -9.80 -5.97
C GLU A 82 -5.08 -10.28 -6.21
N ALA A 83 -5.53 -10.31 -7.46
CA ALA A 83 -6.87 -10.81 -7.78
C ALA A 83 -7.04 -12.28 -7.39
N ALA A 84 -6.04 -13.11 -7.61
CA ALA A 84 -6.08 -14.52 -7.25
C ALA A 84 -6.05 -14.71 -5.73
N ILE A 85 -5.24 -13.93 -5.05
CA ILE A 85 -5.16 -13.94 -3.57
C ILE A 85 -6.51 -13.50 -2.99
N ALA A 86 -7.08 -12.41 -3.51
CA ALA A 86 -8.37 -11.91 -3.04
C ALA A 86 -9.50 -12.92 -3.25
N ALA A 87 -9.51 -13.60 -4.40
CA ALA A 87 -10.51 -14.62 -4.68
C ALA A 87 -10.45 -15.78 -3.66
N ARG A 88 -9.24 -16.12 -3.21
CA ARG A 88 -9.05 -17.18 -2.22
C ARG A 88 -9.38 -16.73 -0.80
N LEU A 89 -8.96 -15.52 -0.42
CA LEU A 89 -9.13 -15.04 0.96
C LEU A 89 -10.53 -14.50 1.25
N PHE A 90 -11.26 -14.05 0.23
CA PHE A 90 -12.58 -13.45 0.39
C PHE A 90 -13.61 -14.20 -0.46
N PRO A 91 -14.22 -15.29 0.11
CA PRO A 91 -15.22 -16.06 -0.64
C PRO A 91 -16.42 -15.21 -1.07
N ASP A 92 -16.83 -14.24 -0.26
CA ASP A 92 -17.89 -13.30 -0.65
C ASP A 92 -17.28 -12.17 -1.49
N GLN A 93 -17.07 -12.45 -2.77
CA GLN A 93 -16.46 -11.51 -3.71
C GLN A 93 -17.33 -10.28 -3.94
N ALA A 94 -18.65 -10.41 -3.90
CA ALA A 94 -19.55 -9.28 -4.07
C ALA A 94 -19.33 -8.24 -2.95
N ARG A 95 -19.28 -8.71 -1.71
CA ARG A 95 -19.01 -7.84 -0.56
C ARG A 95 -17.61 -7.22 -0.64
N TYR A 96 -16.60 -8.05 -0.95
CA TYR A 96 -15.22 -7.57 -1.08
C TYR A 96 -15.12 -6.45 -2.10
N GLN A 97 -15.72 -6.60 -3.27
CA GLN A 97 -15.66 -5.60 -4.33
C GLN A 97 -16.39 -4.31 -3.96
N VAL A 98 -17.54 -4.41 -3.28
CA VAL A 98 -18.27 -3.24 -2.81
C VAL A 98 -17.44 -2.47 -1.77
N GLU A 99 -16.83 -3.17 -0.81
CA GLU A 99 -16.02 -2.54 0.23
C GLU A 99 -14.73 -1.94 -0.33
N GLU A 100 -14.09 -2.60 -1.30
CA GLU A 100 -12.90 -2.05 -1.97
C GLU A 100 -13.24 -0.80 -2.78
N ARG A 101 -14.36 -0.80 -3.50
CA ARG A 101 -14.82 0.38 -4.20
C ARG A 101 -15.07 1.52 -3.23
N HIS A 102 -15.73 1.24 -2.12
CA HIS A 102 -16.00 2.25 -1.10
C HIS A 102 -14.71 2.82 -0.53
N ARG A 103 -13.72 1.97 -0.27
CA ARG A 103 -12.41 2.42 0.22
C ARG A 103 -11.77 3.44 -0.73
N PHE A 104 -11.81 3.16 -2.04
CA PHE A 104 -11.28 4.09 -3.04
C PHE A 104 -12.11 5.36 -3.18
N GLU A 105 -13.43 5.29 -2.97
CA GLU A 105 -14.30 6.47 -2.98
C GLU A 105 -14.00 7.46 -1.86
N LEU A 106 -13.35 7.01 -0.79
CA LEU A 106 -12.92 7.88 0.30
C LEU A 106 -11.69 8.70 -0.04
N LEU A 107 -11.01 8.39 -1.14
CA LEU A 107 -9.76 9.04 -1.52
C LEU A 107 -9.99 10.33 -2.31
N GLU A 108 -9.22 11.36 -1.97
CA GLU A 108 -9.08 12.55 -2.80
C GLU A 108 -7.93 12.39 -3.79
N ALA A 109 -6.87 11.66 -3.39
CA ALA A 109 -5.71 11.42 -4.23
C ALA A 109 -4.98 10.17 -3.75
N HIS A 110 -4.28 9.52 -4.67
CA HIS A 110 -3.46 8.35 -4.39
C HIS A 110 -2.31 8.33 -5.41
N TRP A 111 -1.09 8.17 -4.91
CA TRP A 111 0.09 8.13 -5.80
C TRP A 111 1.16 7.22 -5.22
N ASP A 112 1.98 6.66 -6.11
CA ASP A 112 3.01 5.69 -5.78
C ASP A 112 4.36 6.24 -6.18
N VAL A 113 5.35 6.13 -5.29
CA VAL A 113 6.70 6.65 -5.55
C VAL A 113 7.70 5.53 -5.30
N PRO A 114 8.23 4.91 -6.36
CA PRO A 114 9.38 4.00 -6.20
C PRO A 114 10.58 4.80 -5.71
N LEU A 115 11.27 4.25 -4.73
CA LEU A 115 12.39 4.92 -4.08
C LEU A 115 13.70 4.30 -4.51
N GLU A 116 14.72 5.12 -4.65
CA GLU A 116 16.08 4.66 -4.90
C GLU A 116 16.96 5.06 -3.71
N PRO A 117 17.63 4.09 -3.06
CA PRO A 117 18.50 4.41 -1.93
C PRO A 117 19.65 5.30 -2.37
N ARG A 118 19.99 6.23 -1.52
CA ARG A 118 21.17 7.07 -1.73
C ARG A 118 22.07 6.99 -0.51
N ALA A 119 23.28 6.49 -0.73
CA ALA A 119 24.27 6.43 0.34
C ALA A 119 24.72 7.85 0.71
N LEU A 120 24.78 8.10 2.01
CA LEU A 120 25.25 9.38 2.51
C LEU A 120 26.69 9.19 3.02
N PRO A 121 27.57 10.18 2.81
CA PRO A 121 28.94 10.10 3.31
C PRO A 121 28.94 10.17 4.84
N ARG A 122 29.88 9.46 5.43
CA ARG A 122 30.10 9.49 6.88
C ARG A 122 30.96 10.66 7.28
#